data_1ced54e834aa821a0268b1d045fd3e99
#
_entry.id   1ced54e834aa821a0268b1d045fd3e99
#
_cell.length_a   1.000
_cell.length_b   1.000
_cell.length_c   1.000
_cell.angle_alpha   90.00
_cell.angle_beta   90.00
_cell.angle_gamma   90.00
#
_symmetry.space_group_name_H-M   'P 1'
#
loop_
_entity.id
_entity.type
_entity.pdbx_description
1 polymer ?
#
loop_
_entity_poly.entity_id
_entity_poly.type
_entity_poly.pdbx_seq_one_letter_code
_entity_poly.pdbx_strand_id
1 'polypeptide(L)'
;MKEKIGVILEEQEKIILSFLPNRKKVWFTNFFITILIAIFFCGMGLLAMFVPEEGFEPCEPIFALIPLGVFLFALIICFICTRLYIKNTCFVITNERAIIRTGIFGVDFKSLDILTIGATNVYMSLIDKMLGGKTGSIRFGSMASPINSNNGYPYAFSNIVDPYKNYKLIKEQIETIKHSQEK
;
A
#
# COMPACT_ATOMS: atom_id res chain seq x y z
N MET A 1 -3.18 -18.10 5.47
CA MET A 1 -3.71 -16.79 5.85
C MET A 1 -4.19 -16.77 7.30
N LYS A 2 -5.01 -17.74 7.72
CA LYS A 2 -5.47 -17.88 9.13
C LYS A 2 -4.31 -17.91 10.15
N GLU A 3 -3.24 -18.61 9.84
CA GLU A 3 -2.05 -18.76 10.67
C GLU A 3 -1.31 -17.42 10.96
N LYS A 4 -1.36 -16.48 10.02
CA LYS A 4 -0.70 -15.16 10.15
C LYS A 4 -1.46 -14.17 11.03
N ILE A 5 -2.75 -14.38 11.23
CA ILE A 5 -3.65 -13.49 11.98
C ILE A 5 -4.09 -14.15 13.28
N GLY A 6 -4.01 -15.49 13.36
CA GLY A 6 -4.43 -16.28 14.50
C GLY A 6 -3.79 -15.87 15.84
N VAL A 7 -2.62 -15.22 15.79
CA VAL A 7 -1.92 -14.70 16.98
C VAL A 7 -2.66 -13.53 17.66
N ILE A 8 -3.57 -12.85 16.93
CA ILE A 8 -4.24 -11.63 17.41
C ILE A 8 -5.75 -11.83 17.55
N LEU A 9 -6.29 -12.90 16.96
CA LEU A 9 -7.71 -13.22 17.06
C LEU A 9 -8.05 -13.65 18.50
N GLU A 10 -9.13 -13.10 19.01
CA GLU A 10 -9.72 -13.56 20.27
C GLU A 10 -10.42 -14.91 20.10
N GLU A 11 -10.60 -15.67 21.18
CA GLU A 11 -11.11 -17.05 21.11
C GLU A 11 -12.49 -17.17 20.43
N GLN A 12 -13.29 -16.10 20.47
CA GLN A 12 -14.64 -16.08 19.88
C GLN A 12 -14.67 -15.32 18.52
N GLU A 13 -13.56 -14.74 18.11
CA GLU A 13 -13.48 -13.90 16.91
C GLU A 13 -13.42 -14.76 15.63
N LYS A 14 -14.39 -14.59 14.74
CA LYS A 14 -14.48 -15.34 13.47
C LYS A 14 -14.17 -14.43 12.29
N ILE A 15 -13.30 -14.92 11.40
CA ILE A 15 -13.00 -14.24 10.13
C ILE A 15 -14.18 -14.39 9.19
N ILE A 16 -14.77 -13.28 8.76
CA ILE A 16 -15.87 -13.21 7.79
C ILE A 16 -15.33 -13.00 6.39
N LEU A 17 -14.51 -11.97 6.20
CA LEU A 17 -13.92 -11.63 4.91
C LEU A 17 -12.40 -11.47 5.04
N SER A 18 -11.68 -11.86 4.00
CA SER A 18 -10.23 -11.68 3.94
C SER A 18 -9.79 -11.23 2.55
N PHE A 19 -8.92 -10.22 2.50
CA PHE A 19 -8.42 -9.62 1.27
C PHE A 19 -6.90 -9.58 1.25
N LEU A 20 -6.33 -9.71 0.06
CA LEU A 20 -4.91 -9.54 -0.20
C LEU A 20 -4.69 -8.38 -1.18
N PRO A 21 -3.59 -7.66 -1.07
CA PRO A 21 -3.25 -6.64 -2.05
C PRO A 21 -2.97 -7.28 -3.42
N ASN A 22 -3.36 -6.59 -4.48
CA ASN A 22 -3.06 -7.01 -5.85
C ASN A 22 -1.54 -6.94 -6.08
N ARG A 23 -0.92 -8.11 -6.21
CA ARG A 23 0.53 -8.25 -6.41
C ARG A 23 1.01 -7.50 -7.64
N LYS A 24 0.30 -7.62 -8.77
CA LYS A 24 0.68 -6.99 -10.04
C LYS A 24 0.71 -5.46 -9.91
N LYS A 25 -0.30 -4.88 -9.27
CA LYS A 25 -0.35 -3.43 -9.04
C LYS A 25 0.79 -2.95 -8.14
N VAL A 26 1.01 -3.63 -7.01
CA VAL A 26 2.07 -3.23 -6.06
C VAL A 26 3.43 -3.26 -6.74
N TRP A 27 3.71 -4.32 -7.52
CA TRP A 27 4.92 -4.42 -8.33
C TRP A 27 5.03 -3.27 -9.34
N PHE A 28 3.98 -3.07 -10.13
CA PHE A 28 3.97 -2.03 -11.16
C PHE A 28 4.21 -0.64 -10.56
N THR A 29 3.50 -0.30 -9.48
CA THR A 29 3.62 1.02 -8.83
C THR A 29 5.04 1.25 -8.31
N ASN A 30 5.60 0.29 -7.56
CA ASN A 30 6.94 0.42 -6.98
C ASN A 30 8.03 0.47 -8.05
N PHE A 31 7.95 -0.38 -9.07
CA PHE A 31 8.89 -0.38 -10.20
C PHE A 31 8.82 0.91 -10.99
N PHE A 32 7.61 1.38 -11.30
CA PHE A 32 7.40 2.62 -12.05
C PHE A 32 7.99 3.83 -11.33
N ILE A 33 7.75 3.95 -10.02
CA ILE A 33 8.33 5.03 -9.20
C ILE A 33 9.86 4.93 -9.18
N THR A 34 10.41 3.72 -9.00
CA THR A 34 11.87 3.51 -8.96
C THR A 34 12.50 3.89 -10.31
N ILE A 35 11.89 3.53 -11.43
CA ILE A 35 12.37 3.90 -12.77
C ILE A 35 12.32 5.41 -12.97
N LEU A 36 11.24 6.11 -12.57
CA LEU A 36 11.15 7.56 -12.69
C LEU A 36 12.26 8.27 -11.90
N ILE A 37 12.50 7.83 -10.66
CA ILE A 37 13.58 8.37 -9.83
C ILE A 37 14.93 8.13 -10.50
N ALA A 38 15.16 6.93 -11.04
CA ALA A 38 16.40 6.57 -11.71
C ALA A 38 16.65 7.41 -12.97
N ILE A 39 15.63 7.62 -13.81
CA ILE A 39 15.73 8.48 -15.00
C ILE A 39 16.12 9.90 -14.58
N PHE A 40 15.52 10.43 -13.51
CA PHE A 40 15.85 11.75 -13.00
C PHE A 40 17.31 11.86 -12.57
N PHE A 41 17.81 10.92 -11.74
CA PHE A 41 19.19 10.95 -11.26
C PHE A 41 20.22 10.65 -12.35
N CYS A 42 19.93 9.68 -13.27
CA CYS A 42 20.79 9.42 -14.39
C CYS A 42 20.83 10.62 -15.36
N GLY A 43 19.70 11.28 -15.59
CA GLY A 43 19.64 12.48 -16.41
C GLY A 43 20.46 13.63 -15.83
N MET A 44 20.35 13.87 -14.52
CA MET A 44 21.18 14.86 -13.80
C MET A 44 22.68 14.52 -13.90
N GLY A 45 23.05 13.25 -13.74
CA GLY A 45 24.43 12.81 -13.85
C GLY A 45 25.00 12.99 -15.26
N LEU A 46 24.20 12.73 -16.30
CA LEU A 46 24.61 12.98 -17.69
C LEU A 46 24.73 14.48 -17.97
N LEU A 47 23.78 15.30 -17.49
CA LEU A 47 23.86 16.77 -17.68
C LEU A 47 25.13 17.35 -17.04
N ALA A 48 25.52 16.87 -15.84
CA ALA A 48 26.73 17.30 -15.17
C ALA A 48 28.02 16.99 -15.96
N MET A 49 27.99 15.97 -16.85
CA MET A 49 29.12 15.67 -17.74
C MET A 49 29.23 16.63 -18.94
N PHE A 50 28.10 17.21 -19.37
CA PHE A 50 28.05 18.06 -20.57
C PHE A 50 28.15 19.57 -20.24
N VAL A 51 28.04 19.98 -18.99
CA VAL A 51 28.20 21.36 -18.57
C VAL A 51 29.62 21.55 -18.02
N PRO A 52 30.56 22.08 -18.82
CA PRO A 52 31.89 22.39 -18.35
C PRO A 52 31.78 23.61 -17.39
N GLU A 53 31.97 23.42 -16.12
CA GLU A 53 32.25 24.53 -15.21
C GLU A 53 33.70 24.97 -15.41
N GLU A 54 33.92 26.29 -15.58
CA GLU A 54 35.26 26.88 -15.71
C GLU A 54 36.08 26.47 -14.48
N GLY A 55 37.10 25.63 -14.70
CA GLY A 55 38.02 25.16 -13.64
C GLY A 55 37.86 23.71 -13.19
N PHE A 56 36.89 22.97 -13.69
CA PHE A 56 36.80 21.53 -13.49
C PHE A 56 37.28 20.76 -14.72
N GLU A 57 38.22 19.84 -14.52
CA GLU A 57 38.57 18.88 -15.58
C GLU A 57 37.39 17.99 -15.91
N PRO A 58 37.18 17.60 -17.19
CA PRO A 58 36.09 16.73 -17.57
C PRO A 58 36.16 15.44 -16.75
N CYS A 59 35.03 15.10 -16.08
CA CYS A 59 34.95 13.88 -15.27
C CYS A 59 35.35 12.66 -16.10
N GLU A 60 36.26 11.86 -15.59
CA GLU A 60 36.62 10.60 -16.22
C GLU A 60 35.37 9.74 -16.45
N PRO A 61 35.29 9.00 -17.56
CA PRO A 61 34.10 8.20 -17.92
C PRO A 61 33.74 7.15 -16.85
N ILE A 62 34.67 6.84 -15.94
CA ILE A 62 34.43 5.93 -14.81
C ILE A 62 33.36 6.46 -13.86
N PHE A 63 33.21 7.80 -13.73
CA PHE A 63 32.18 8.40 -12.89
C PHE A 63 30.76 8.20 -13.43
N ALA A 64 30.59 7.88 -14.71
CA ALA A 64 29.29 7.49 -15.29
C ALA A 64 28.80 6.14 -14.77
N LEU A 65 29.68 5.29 -14.26
CA LEU A 65 29.32 4.00 -13.67
C LEU A 65 28.68 4.14 -12.30
N ILE A 66 28.92 5.24 -11.59
CA ILE A 66 28.38 5.47 -10.24
C ILE A 66 26.84 5.52 -10.26
N PRO A 67 26.16 6.35 -11.08
CA PRO A 67 24.70 6.39 -11.13
C PRO A 67 24.09 5.04 -11.60
N LEU A 68 24.78 4.30 -12.46
CA LEU A 68 24.36 2.97 -12.87
C LEU A 68 24.40 1.98 -11.69
N GLY A 69 25.46 2.00 -10.89
CA GLY A 69 25.59 1.16 -9.71
C GLY A 69 24.51 1.48 -8.66
N VAL A 70 24.28 2.76 -8.41
CA VAL A 70 23.21 3.23 -7.49
C VAL A 70 21.83 2.78 -7.99
N PHE A 71 21.58 2.85 -9.30
CA PHE A 71 20.32 2.39 -9.89
C PHE A 71 20.11 0.89 -9.71
N LEU A 72 21.10 0.07 -9.99
CA LEU A 72 21.02 -1.39 -9.81
C LEU A 72 20.76 -1.74 -8.34
N PHE A 73 21.43 -1.06 -7.42
CA PHE A 73 21.23 -1.23 -5.99
C PHE A 73 19.79 -0.85 -5.56
N ALA A 74 19.27 0.28 -6.06
CA ALA A 74 17.90 0.70 -5.81
C ALA A 74 16.86 -0.31 -6.33
N LEU A 75 17.10 -0.92 -7.51
CA LEU A 75 16.24 -1.98 -8.03
C LEU A 75 16.22 -3.21 -7.13
N ILE A 76 17.36 -3.64 -6.60
CA ILE A 76 17.45 -4.77 -5.69
C ILE A 76 16.67 -4.49 -4.40
N ILE A 77 16.85 -3.31 -3.81
CA ILE A 77 16.11 -2.89 -2.61
C ILE A 77 14.61 -2.84 -2.91
N CYS A 78 14.19 -2.21 -4.01
CA CYS A 78 12.79 -2.15 -4.43
C CYS A 78 12.18 -3.55 -4.56
N PHE A 79 12.93 -4.49 -5.14
CA PHE A 79 12.50 -5.89 -5.29
C PHE A 79 12.28 -6.53 -3.92
N ILE A 80 13.23 -6.44 -3.01
CA ILE A 80 13.16 -7.04 -1.68
C ILE A 80 11.99 -6.41 -0.88
N CYS A 81 11.91 -5.07 -0.82
CA CYS A 81 10.85 -4.36 -0.09
C CYS A 81 9.46 -4.71 -0.61
N THR A 82 9.29 -4.78 -1.94
CA THR A 82 8.00 -5.14 -2.55
C THR A 82 7.59 -6.57 -2.21
N ARG A 83 8.53 -7.51 -2.22
CA ARG A 83 8.29 -8.90 -1.82
C ARG A 83 7.87 -9.00 -0.36
N LEU A 84 8.58 -8.31 0.54
CA LEU A 84 8.27 -8.30 1.98
C LEU A 84 6.91 -7.65 2.24
N TYR A 85 6.61 -6.52 1.61
CA TYR A 85 5.32 -5.86 1.74
C TYR A 85 4.16 -6.78 1.34
N ILE A 86 4.23 -7.42 0.15
CA ILE A 86 3.19 -8.34 -0.32
C ILE A 86 3.03 -9.56 0.60
N LYS A 87 4.15 -10.08 1.12
CA LYS A 87 4.16 -11.22 2.04
C LYS A 87 3.50 -10.89 3.38
N ASN A 88 3.72 -9.67 3.86
CA ASN A 88 3.30 -9.26 5.21
C ASN A 88 1.93 -8.58 5.23
N THR A 89 1.43 -8.08 4.09
CA THR A 89 0.16 -7.35 4.04
C THR A 89 -1.01 -8.29 3.86
N CYS A 90 -2.00 -8.16 4.72
CA CYS A 90 -3.33 -8.76 4.57
C CYS A 90 -4.39 -7.94 5.32
N PHE A 91 -5.62 -8.03 4.87
CA PHE A 91 -6.77 -7.31 5.40
C PHE A 91 -7.85 -8.31 5.75
N VAL A 92 -8.45 -8.15 6.92
CA VAL A 92 -9.46 -9.07 7.42
C VAL A 92 -10.60 -8.29 8.07
N ILE A 93 -11.82 -8.77 7.85
CA ILE A 93 -13.00 -8.36 8.61
C ILE A 93 -13.46 -9.56 9.43
N THR A 94 -13.61 -9.33 10.71
CA THR A 94 -14.12 -10.30 11.67
C THR A 94 -15.53 -9.92 12.09
N ASN A 95 -16.10 -10.63 13.03
CA ASN A 95 -17.39 -10.29 13.64
C ASN A 95 -17.31 -9.08 14.59
N GLU A 96 -16.12 -8.57 14.94
CA GLU A 96 -15.92 -7.50 15.92
C GLU A 96 -15.19 -6.30 15.33
N ARG A 97 -14.17 -6.55 14.52
CA ARG A 97 -13.25 -5.49 14.05
C ARG A 97 -12.75 -5.72 12.63
N ALA A 98 -12.33 -4.63 11.99
CA ALA A 98 -11.55 -4.66 10.76
C ALA A 98 -10.06 -4.65 11.13
N ILE A 99 -9.30 -5.66 10.71
CA ILE A 99 -7.88 -5.85 11.01
C ILE A 99 -7.06 -5.59 9.77
N ILE A 100 -6.08 -4.73 9.89
CA ILE A 100 -5.10 -4.39 8.86
C ILE A 100 -3.75 -4.86 9.35
N ARG A 101 -3.15 -5.80 8.64
CA ARG A 101 -1.79 -6.24 8.84
C ARG A 101 -0.94 -5.73 7.69
N THR A 102 0.10 -4.95 8.00
CA THR A 102 1.04 -4.42 7.01
C THR A 102 2.45 -4.38 7.58
N GLY A 103 3.46 -4.22 6.73
CA GLY A 103 4.83 -4.00 7.16
C GLY A 103 5.85 -4.50 6.15
N ILE A 104 7.03 -3.91 6.14
CA ILE A 104 8.16 -4.31 5.29
C ILE A 104 9.18 -5.07 6.13
N PHE A 105 9.80 -4.44 7.12
CA PHE A 105 10.81 -5.04 8.00
C PHE A 105 10.22 -5.58 9.31
N GLY A 106 9.00 -5.15 9.65
CA GLY A 106 8.22 -5.62 10.79
C GLY A 106 6.79 -5.90 10.36
N VAL A 107 5.95 -6.26 11.30
CA VAL A 107 4.52 -6.46 11.07
C VAL A 107 3.76 -5.56 12.02
N ASP A 108 3.09 -4.57 11.45
CA ASP A 108 2.20 -3.67 12.16
C ASP A 108 0.77 -4.17 12.03
N PHE A 109 0.05 -4.13 13.13
CA PHE A 109 -1.37 -4.42 13.19
C PHE A 109 -2.14 -3.17 13.56
N LYS A 110 -3.17 -2.89 12.77
CA LYS A 110 -4.15 -1.85 13.08
C LYS A 110 -5.53 -2.49 13.11
N SER A 111 -6.28 -2.24 14.14
CA SER A 111 -7.66 -2.70 14.25
C SER A 111 -8.60 -1.52 14.40
N LEU A 112 -9.78 -1.65 13.82
CA LEU A 112 -10.87 -0.70 13.95
C LEU A 112 -12.14 -1.49 14.25
N ASP A 113 -12.75 -1.20 15.40
CA ASP A 113 -14.02 -1.80 15.80
C ASP A 113 -15.11 -1.49 14.78
N ILE A 114 -15.89 -2.50 14.40
CA ILE A 114 -16.95 -2.38 13.40
C ILE A 114 -18.03 -1.40 13.87
N LEU A 115 -18.33 -1.32 15.14
CA LEU A 115 -19.32 -0.39 15.68
C LEU A 115 -18.88 1.07 15.51
N THR A 116 -17.58 1.33 15.57
CA THR A 116 -17.02 2.67 15.42
C THR A 116 -16.88 3.13 13.95
N ILE A 117 -17.07 2.23 12.99
CA ILE A 117 -17.02 2.59 11.56
C ILE A 117 -18.24 3.43 11.22
N GLY A 118 -18.03 4.75 11.06
CA GLY A 118 -19.09 5.70 10.68
C GLY A 118 -19.21 5.91 9.18
N ALA A 119 -18.08 5.88 8.46
CA ALA A 119 -18.04 6.13 7.03
C ALA A 119 -17.12 5.14 6.32
N THR A 120 -17.50 4.75 5.11
CA THR A 120 -16.66 3.94 4.22
C THR A 120 -16.60 4.60 2.86
N ASN A 121 -15.42 4.67 2.24
CA ASN A 121 -15.22 5.28 0.95
C ASN A 121 -14.31 4.43 0.06
N VAL A 122 -14.57 4.43 -1.24
CA VAL A 122 -13.70 3.83 -2.25
C VAL A 122 -12.82 4.91 -2.85
N TYR A 123 -11.51 4.70 -2.79
CA TYR A 123 -10.54 5.61 -3.39
C TYR A 123 -9.76 4.90 -4.49
N MET A 124 -9.67 5.55 -5.63
CA MET A 124 -8.86 5.10 -6.77
C MET A 124 -7.78 6.14 -7.06
N SER A 125 -6.53 5.72 -7.00
CA SER A 125 -5.39 6.56 -7.37
C SER A 125 -5.33 6.78 -8.89
N LEU A 126 -4.52 7.76 -9.34
CA LEU A 126 -4.27 7.95 -10.78
C LEU A 126 -3.73 6.68 -11.44
N ILE A 127 -2.85 5.97 -10.76
CA ILE A 127 -2.29 4.69 -11.26
C ILE A 127 -3.38 3.63 -11.40
N ASP A 128 -4.34 3.58 -10.47
CA ASP A 128 -5.49 2.66 -10.58
C ASP A 128 -6.32 2.94 -11.82
N LYS A 129 -6.56 4.21 -12.12
CA LYS A 129 -7.30 4.64 -13.30
C LYS A 129 -6.54 4.30 -14.59
N MET A 130 -5.23 4.51 -14.62
CA MET A 130 -4.36 4.15 -15.76
C MET A 130 -4.32 2.64 -15.98
N LEU A 131 -4.37 1.83 -14.93
CA LEU A 131 -4.41 0.36 -15.00
C LEU A 131 -5.82 -0.21 -15.28
N GLY A 132 -6.74 0.61 -15.78
CA GLY A 132 -8.09 0.21 -16.18
C GLY A 132 -9.09 0.10 -15.04
N GLY A 133 -8.85 0.75 -13.89
CA GLY A 133 -9.82 0.88 -12.80
C GLY A 133 -10.18 -0.41 -12.04
N LYS A 134 -9.42 -1.50 -12.27
CA LYS A 134 -9.68 -2.81 -11.63
C LYS A 134 -9.14 -2.93 -10.21
N THR A 135 -8.46 -1.90 -9.73
CA THR A 135 -7.88 -1.88 -8.39
C THR A 135 -8.19 -0.57 -7.69
N GLY A 136 -8.19 -0.58 -6.37
CA GLY A 136 -8.43 0.61 -5.56
C GLY A 136 -8.20 0.34 -4.09
N SER A 137 -8.59 1.29 -3.25
CA SER A 137 -8.49 1.18 -1.80
C SER A 137 -9.85 1.48 -1.16
N ILE A 138 -10.22 0.70 -0.16
CA ILE A 138 -11.41 0.94 0.64
C ILE A 138 -10.96 1.54 1.96
N ARG A 139 -11.45 2.74 2.27
CA ARG A 139 -11.08 3.53 3.44
C ARG A 139 -12.19 3.49 4.46
N PHE A 140 -11.81 3.32 5.71
CA PHE A 140 -12.73 3.32 6.84
C PHE A 140 -12.48 4.57 7.67
N GLY A 141 -13.56 5.27 8.02
CA GLY A 141 -13.54 6.41 8.92
C GLY A 141 -14.30 6.10 10.20
N SER A 142 -13.78 6.60 11.30
CA SER A 142 -14.46 6.62 12.59
C SER A 142 -14.60 8.06 13.08
N MET A 143 -15.33 8.28 14.16
CA MET A 143 -15.42 9.61 14.79
C MET A 143 -14.06 10.13 15.26
N ALA A 144 -13.16 9.22 15.71
CA ALA A 144 -11.81 9.56 16.15
C ALA A 144 -10.82 9.74 14.98
N SER A 145 -11.11 9.14 13.82
CA SER A 145 -10.28 9.20 12.61
C SER A 145 -11.16 9.38 11.39
N PRO A 146 -11.67 10.58 11.11
CA PRO A 146 -12.52 10.84 9.96
C PRO A 146 -11.74 10.67 8.65
N ILE A 147 -12.45 10.32 7.57
CA ILE A 147 -11.83 10.05 6.26
C ILE A 147 -11.04 11.23 5.69
N ASN A 148 -11.42 12.46 6.06
CA ASN A 148 -10.79 13.69 5.55
C ASN A 148 -9.73 14.28 6.48
N SER A 149 -9.20 13.51 7.44
CA SER A 149 -8.15 14.02 8.32
C SER A 149 -6.84 14.25 7.57
N ASN A 150 -6.15 15.37 7.85
CA ASN A 150 -4.85 15.71 7.25
C ASN A 150 -3.74 14.70 7.59
N ASN A 151 -3.96 13.83 8.56
CA ASN A 151 -3.01 12.80 9.02
C ASN A 151 -3.03 11.51 8.18
N GLY A 152 -3.64 11.54 7.00
CA GLY A 152 -3.76 10.36 6.14
C GLY A 152 -4.95 9.47 6.51
N TYR A 153 -4.94 8.26 6.00
CA TYR A 153 -6.02 7.28 6.19
C TYR A 153 -5.48 6.09 6.99
N PRO A 154 -5.53 6.14 8.31
CA PRO A 154 -4.93 5.11 9.16
C PRO A 154 -5.56 3.73 8.91
N TYR A 155 -6.84 3.71 8.52
CA TYR A 155 -7.58 2.48 8.27
C TYR A 155 -8.01 2.38 6.81
N ALA A 156 -7.22 1.67 6.01
CA ALA A 156 -7.53 1.45 4.60
C ALA A 156 -7.08 0.05 4.15
N PHE A 157 -7.93 -0.61 3.41
CA PHE A 157 -7.61 -1.81 2.66
C PHE A 157 -7.08 -1.41 1.29
N SER A 158 -5.77 -1.35 1.14
CA SER A 158 -5.11 -0.79 -0.04
C SER A 158 -4.86 -1.82 -1.14
N ASN A 159 -4.89 -1.36 -2.39
CA ASN A 159 -4.58 -2.17 -3.56
C ASN A 159 -5.46 -3.42 -3.73
N ILE A 160 -6.75 -3.33 -3.40
CA ILE A 160 -7.70 -4.43 -3.55
C ILE A 160 -8.19 -4.51 -5.00
N VAL A 161 -8.39 -5.74 -5.48
CA VAL A 161 -9.04 -6.02 -6.77
C VAL A 161 -10.54 -5.75 -6.65
N ASP A 162 -11.16 -5.24 -7.71
CA ASP A 162 -12.60 -4.94 -7.81
C ASP A 162 -13.14 -4.16 -6.59
N PRO A 163 -12.63 -2.95 -6.31
CA PRO A 163 -12.92 -2.23 -5.08
C PRO A 163 -14.41 -1.96 -4.87
N TYR A 164 -15.17 -1.69 -5.92
CA TYR A 164 -16.60 -1.42 -5.82
C TYR A 164 -17.41 -2.65 -5.42
N LYS A 165 -17.06 -3.83 -5.97
CA LYS A 165 -17.72 -5.10 -5.60
C LYS A 165 -17.43 -5.44 -4.15
N ASN A 166 -16.17 -5.35 -3.77
CA ASN A 166 -15.75 -5.65 -2.40
C ASN A 166 -16.28 -4.61 -1.39
N TYR A 167 -16.41 -3.36 -1.79
CA TYR A 167 -17.06 -2.32 -0.98
C TYR A 167 -18.50 -2.68 -0.63
N LYS A 168 -19.30 -3.14 -1.61
CA LYS A 168 -20.70 -3.56 -1.37
C LYS A 168 -20.75 -4.71 -0.38
N LEU A 169 -19.92 -5.74 -0.57
CA LEU A 169 -19.85 -6.89 0.33
C LEU A 169 -19.42 -6.48 1.76
N ILE A 170 -18.44 -5.63 1.87
CA ILE A 170 -17.96 -5.14 3.17
C ILE A 170 -19.04 -4.33 3.88
N LYS A 171 -19.71 -3.43 3.16
CA LYS A 171 -20.77 -2.59 3.72
C LYS A 171 -21.93 -3.43 4.22
N GLU A 172 -22.38 -4.40 3.43
CA GLU A 172 -23.46 -5.33 3.80
C GLU A 172 -23.11 -6.13 5.08
N GLN A 173 -21.88 -6.62 5.17
CA GLN A 173 -21.43 -7.35 6.36
C GLN A 173 -21.35 -6.45 7.61
N ILE A 174 -20.84 -5.23 7.46
CA ILE A 174 -20.79 -4.26 8.58
C ILE A 174 -22.22 -3.94 9.08
N GLU A 175 -23.17 -3.70 8.18
CA GLU A 175 -24.56 -3.43 8.54
C GLU A 175 -25.20 -4.63 9.25
N THR A 176 -24.98 -5.85 8.72
CA THR A 176 -25.48 -7.09 9.35
C THR A 176 -24.95 -7.28 10.77
N ILE A 177 -23.66 -7.02 10.97
CA ILE A 177 -23.03 -7.15 12.31
C ILE A 177 -23.60 -6.10 13.26
N LYS A 178 -23.72 -4.84 12.83
CA LYS A 178 -24.31 -3.77 13.66
C LYS A 178 -25.72 -4.12 14.11
N HIS A 179 -26.57 -4.54 13.20
CA HIS A 179 -27.93 -4.96 13.54
C HIS A 179 -28.02 -6.19 14.45
N SER A 180 -27.02 -7.09 14.40
CA SER A 180 -26.99 -8.25 15.30
C SER A 180 -26.56 -7.93 16.71
N GLN A 181 -25.82 -6.83 16.90
CA GLN A 181 -25.34 -6.38 18.22
C GLN A 181 -26.28 -5.37 18.90
N GLU A 182 -27.21 -4.76 18.14
CA GLU A 182 -28.25 -3.86 18.67
C GLU A 182 -29.46 -4.61 19.24
N LYS A 183 -29.56 -5.93 19.03
CA LYS A 183 -30.62 -6.79 19.58
C LYS A 183 -30.18 -7.49 20.84
#